data_051c57429415f81e696ae35506ae3dcd
#
_entry.id   051c57429415f81e696ae35506ae3dcd
#
_cell.length_a   1.000
_cell.length_b   1.000
_cell.length_c   1.000
_cell.angle_alpha   90.00
_cell.angle_beta   90.00
_cell.angle_gamma   90.00
#
_symmetry.space_group_name_H-M   'P 1'
#
loop_
_entity.id
_entity.type
_entity.pdbx_description
1 polymer ?
#
loop_
_entity_poly.entity_id
_entity_poly.type
_entity_poly.pdbx_seq_one_letter_code
_entity_poly.pdbx_strand_id
1 'polypeptide(L)' 'MAIELKGQILAVVATRQASDKVGGGGSPIFLAEDEEEQQKLGLILSRTLDAVAHDLENGLLIIVRH' A
#
# COMPACT_ATOMS: atom_id res chain seq x y z
N MET A 1 -19.42 -3.80 -11.15
CA MET A 1 -18.33 -4.56 -11.79
C MET A 1 -17.41 -5.13 -10.72
N ALA A 2 -17.19 -6.40 -10.76
CA ALA A 2 -16.30 -7.05 -9.80
C ALA A 2 -14.88 -7.00 -10.31
N ILE A 3 -13.96 -6.52 -9.48
CA ILE A 3 -12.54 -6.56 -9.78
C ILE A 3 -11.97 -7.76 -9.04
N GLU A 4 -11.44 -8.70 -9.80
CA GLU A 4 -10.81 -9.87 -9.22
C GLU A 4 -9.34 -9.55 -8.96
N LEU A 5 -8.96 -9.54 -7.71
CA LEU A 5 -7.57 -9.35 -7.33
C LEU A 5 -6.89 -10.71 -7.26
N LYS A 6 -5.92 -10.92 -8.15
CA LYS A 6 -5.11 -12.13 -8.14
C LYS A 6 -3.91 -11.90 -7.24
N GLY A 7 -4.12 -12.06 -5.96
CA GLY A 7 -3.06 -11.85 -5.00
C GLY A 7 -3.60 -11.43 -3.67
N GLN A 8 -2.72 -11.34 -2.71
CA GLN A 8 -3.08 -10.97 -1.35
C GLN A 8 -2.46 -9.62 -1.01
N ILE A 9 -3.28 -8.70 -0.54
CA ILE A 9 -2.78 -7.42 -0.04
C ILE A 9 -2.19 -7.64 1.34
N LEU A 10 -0.88 -7.40 1.47
CA LEU A 10 -0.16 -7.61 2.71
C LEU A 10 -0.08 -6.33 3.56
N ALA A 11 -0.07 -5.18 2.91
CA ALA A 11 0.04 -3.90 3.59
C ALA A 11 -0.42 -2.77 2.69
N VAL A 12 -0.79 -1.65 3.28
CA VAL A 12 -1.16 -0.43 2.56
C VAL A 12 -0.29 0.70 3.11
N VAL A 13 0.31 1.48 2.22
CA VAL A 13 1.05 2.67 2.60
C VAL A 13 0.29 3.89 2.10
N ALA A 14 -0.22 4.68 3.01
CA ALA A 14 -0.99 5.88 2.69
C ALA A 14 -0.19 7.13 3.04
N THR A 15 -0.25 8.13 2.17
CA THR A 15 0.27 9.44 2.53
C THR A 15 -0.68 10.05 3.55
N ARG A 16 -0.19 11.02 4.32
CA ARG A 16 -1.01 11.70 5.32
C ARG A 16 -2.29 12.29 4.70
N GLN A 17 -2.18 12.84 3.50
CA GLN A 17 -3.32 13.42 2.80
C GLN A 17 -4.37 12.39 2.36
N ALA A 18 -3.94 11.16 2.14
CA ALA A 18 -4.83 10.09 1.68
C ALA A 18 -5.27 9.15 2.78
N SER A 19 -4.90 9.42 4.03
CA SER A 19 -5.17 8.52 5.14
C SER A 19 -6.67 8.29 5.39
N ASP A 20 -7.50 9.26 5.03
CA ASP A 20 -8.96 9.16 5.17
C ASP A 20 -9.60 8.25 4.13
N LYS A 21 -8.87 7.90 3.07
CA LYS A 21 -9.38 7.01 2.02
C LYS A 21 -9.27 5.53 2.39
N VAL A 22 -8.60 5.23 3.49
CA VAL A 22 -8.33 3.84 3.89
C VAL A 22 -9.12 3.53 5.14
N GLY A 23 -9.94 2.51 5.08
CA GLY A 23 -10.68 2.01 6.23
C GLY A 23 -10.08 0.72 6.75
N GLY A 24 -10.53 0.31 7.93
CA GLY A 24 -10.11 -0.96 8.49
C GLY A 24 -10.56 -2.12 7.63
N GLY A 25 -9.66 -3.01 7.27
CA GLY A 25 -9.96 -4.12 6.38
C GLY A 25 -9.02 -5.30 6.59
N GLY A 26 -8.34 -5.36 7.71
CA GLY A 26 -7.49 -6.49 8.05
C GLY A 26 -6.05 -6.37 7.58
N SER A 27 -5.74 -5.47 6.66
CA SER A 27 -4.35 -5.25 6.25
C SER A 27 -3.74 -4.12 7.07
N PRO A 28 -2.46 -4.24 7.49
CA PRO A 28 -1.81 -3.14 8.19
C PRO A 28 -1.69 -1.91 7.30
N ILE A 29 -1.92 -0.75 7.90
CA ILE A 29 -1.83 0.52 7.21
C ILE A 29 -0.64 1.29 7.77
N PHE A 30 0.26 1.69 6.89
CA PHE A 30 1.42 2.49 7.24
C PHE A 30 1.20 3.91 6.73
N LEU A 31 1.45 4.91 7.58
CA LEU A 31 1.29 6.30 7.19
C LEU A 31 2.64 6.90 6.83
N ALA A 32 2.71 7.53 5.68
CA ALA A 32 3.88 8.26 5.23
C ALA A 32 3.56 9.75 5.22
N GLU A 33 4.54 10.58 5.55
CA GLU A 33 4.36 12.03 5.57
C GLU A 33 4.12 12.59 4.16
N ASP A 34 4.80 12.01 3.16
CA ASP A 34 4.72 12.45 1.78
C ASP A 34 4.99 11.29 0.83
N GLU A 35 4.97 11.57 -0.47
CA GLU A 35 5.22 10.56 -1.50
C GLU A 35 6.62 9.98 -1.43
N GLU A 36 7.61 10.80 -1.11
CA GLU A 36 8.98 10.33 -1.02
C GLU A 36 9.12 9.26 0.06
N GLU A 37 8.56 9.51 1.23
CA GLU A 37 8.56 8.52 2.32
C GLU A 37 7.72 7.30 1.96
N GLN A 38 6.59 7.52 1.28
CA GLN A 38 5.74 6.42 0.82
C GLN A 38 6.50 5.48 -0.10
N GLN A 39 7.28 6.01 -1.04
CA GLN A 39 8.06 5.20 -1.96
C GLN A 39 9.15 4.42 -1.24
N LYS A 40 9.79 5.03 -0.25
CA LYS A 40 10.80 4.35 0.57
C LYS A 40 10.19 3.21 1.36
N LEU A 41 9.06 3.44 2.02
CA LEU A 41 8.36 2.40 2.78
C LEU A 41 7.88 1.29 1.87
N GLY A 42 7.38 1.64 0.70
CA GLY A 42 6.94 0.65 -0.29
C GLY A 42 8.08 -0.26 -0.72
N LEU A 43 9.25 0.31 -0.96
CA LEU A 43 10.42 -0.46 -1.34
C LEU A 43 10.87 -1.41 -0.22
N ILE A 44 10.94 -0.88 1.00
CA ILE A 44 11.34 -1.68 2.16
C ILE A 44 10.36 -2.83 2.39
N LEU A 45 9.06 -2.52 2.37
CA LEU A 45 8.03 -3.53 2.61
C LEU A 45 8.00 -4.59 1.52
N SER A 46 8.16 -4.19 0.26
CA SER A 46 8.15 -5.14 -0.84
C SER A 46 9.32 -6.13 -0.74
N ARG A 47 10.48 -5.65 -0.33
CA ARG A 47 11.65 -6.52 -0.13
C ARG A 47 11.52 -7.38 1.10
N THR A 48 11.06 -6.80 2.21
CA THR A 48 10.91 -7.51 3.47
C THR A 48 9.88 -8.63 3.38
N LEU A 49 8.79 -8.37 2.65
CA LEU A 49 7.68 -9.32 2.53
C LEU A 49 7.77 -10.18 1.26
N ASP A 50 8.80 -9.97 0.46
CA ASP A 50 8.97 -10.66 -0.83
C ASP A 50 7.71 -10.49 -1.68
N ALA A 51 7.32 -9.25 -1.89
CA ALA A 51 6.08 -8.88 -2.55
C ALA A 51 6.32 -7.71 -3.51
N VAL A 52 5.27 -7.27 -4.18
CA VAL A 52 5.35 -6.20 -5.16
C VAL A 52 4.55 -4.99 -4.68
N ALA A 53 5.15 -3.81 -4.82
CA ALA A 53 4.47 -2.56 -4.50
C ALA A 53 3.73 -2.04 -5.73
N HIS A 54 2.47 -1.69 -5.56
CA HIS A 54 1.63 -1.11 -6.61
C HIS A 54 1.18 0.27 -6.17
N ASP A 55 1.59 1.30 -6.90
CA ASP A 55 1.18 2.66 -6.65
C ASP A 55 -0.17 2.91 -7.32
N LEU A 56 -1.17 3.26 -6.53
CA LEU A 56 -2.51 3.51 -7.05
C LEU A 56 -2.69 4.95 -7.55
N GLU A 57 -1.64 5.76 -7.45
CA GLU A 57 -1.60 7.14 -7.96
C GLU A 57 -2.64 8.07 -7.32
N ASN A 58 -3.15 7.70 -6.16
CA ASN A 58 -4.12 8.53 -5.42
C ASN A 58 -3.69 8.75 -3.98
N GLY A 59 -2.39 8.63 -3.71
CA GLY A 59 -1.86 8.73 -2.37
C GLY A 59 -1.83 7.41 -1.63
N LEU A 60 -2.20 6.33 -2.29
CA LEU A 60 -2.18 4.97 -1.74
C LEU A 60 -1.22 4.09 -2.51
N LEU A 61 -0.51 3.25 -1.79
CA LEU A 61 0.39 2.26 -2.36
C LEU A 61 0.10 0.95 -1.64
N ILE A 62 -0.10 -0.12 -2.41
CA ILE A 62 -0.40 -1.42 -1.81
C ILE A 62 0.75 -2.39 -2.05
N ILE A 63 0.98 -3.24 -1.07
CA ILE A 63 2.00 -4.30 -1.15
C ILE A 63 1.25 -5.61 -1.36
N VAL A 64 1.52 -6.24 -2.47
CA VAL A 64 0.75 -7.42 -2.92
C VAL A 64 1.67 -8.61 -3.15
N ARG A 65 1.30 -9.73 -2.61
CA ARG A 65 1.93 -11.02 -2.92
C ARG A 65 1.11 -11.72 -3.99
N HIS A 66 1.75 -11.99 -5.09
CA HIS A 66 1.12 -12.68 -6.21
C HIS A 66 1.27 -14.18 -6.17
#